data_d89d30351533bf6a39e614f25a6dc5a0
#
_entry.id   d89d30351533bf6a39e614f25a6dc5a0
#
_cell.length_a   1.000
_cell.length_b   1.000
_cell.length_c   1.000
_cell.angle_alpha   90.00
_cell.angle_beta   90.00
_cell.angle_gamma   90.00
#
_symmetry.space_group_name_H-M   'P 1'
#
loop_
_entity.id
_entity.type
_entity.pdbx_description
1 polymer ?
#
loop_
_entity_poly.entity_id
_entity_poly.type
_entity_poly.pdbx_seq_one_letter_code
_entity_poly.pdbx_strand_id
1 'polypeptide(L)'
;MSKESNFLSHHERKRLEYLYSNFHYLNEREQLEYKYLLKKSQGAYEESRPTTPEVASTEEVQGEVSEQIGDLPVYQSRSQRSKKKTAVAGGAVKRKKPRRKIRVKRILKWLALFFLLIIGGMVFMFVKGLNSKPTGPDAKPAVVEKFNGKKSRDGVNILILGTDGRIGEKSDETRTDSIMVVNVNNKEGKIKMVSFMRDTLVHIDGVSQQNIPEYDGYYDQKLNTAFTIGEQNNNQGAELVRQMLKDNFDIDIQYYAMVDFKTFATAIDTLFPNGVEMNAQFSTVDGEKVSEVEVPDDLNMKDGVVPQQTIKVGKQRMDGRTLLNYSRFRKDDEGDFGRTRRQQEVMSAIMHQIKDPTKLFTGSEALGKVFAMTSTNVPFSFLLTNGIGLVGSAGKGMERVTIPENGDWVDAYDMYGGQGLLVDFDAYKKKLYQMGLRWYNKGIGVLDSTLFNL
;
A
#
# COMPACT_ATOMS: atom_id res chain seq x y z
N MET A 1 36.86 29.06 7.13
CA MET A 1 35.79 28.32 6.44
C MET A 1 34.54 28.60 7.22
N SER A 2 33.67 29.46 6.65
CA SER A 2 32.46 29.97 7.30
C SER A 2 31.41 28.84 7.32
N LYS A 3 30.79 28.65 8.50
CA LYS A 3 29.59 27.82 8.63
C LYS A 3 28.49 28.49 7.79
N GLU A 4 28.19 27.95 6.65
CA GLU A 4 26.94 28.29 5.92
C GLU A 4 25.78 27.84 6.80
N SER A 5 25.09 28.80 7.39
CA SER A 5 23.83 28.58 8.05
C SER A 5 22.78 28.24 6.98
N ASN A 6 22.42 26.98 6.86
CA ASN A 6 21.40 26.50 5.93
C ASN A 6 20.01 26.91 6.44
N PHE A 7 19.54 28.11 6.08
CA PHE A 7 18.22 28.62 6.45
C PHE A 7 17.07 27.97 5.62
N LEU A 8 17.42 27.30 4.50
CA LEU A 8 16.46 26.59 3.66
C LEU A 8 16.62 25.08 3.79
N SER A 9 15.52 24.36 3.84
CA SER A 9 15.52 22.90 3.62
C SER A 9 16.03 22.58 2.20
N HIS A 10 16.42 21.34 1.97
CA HIS A 10 16.85 20.90 0.63
C HIS A 10 15.76 21.16 -0.42
N HIS A 11 14.51 20.90 -0.07
CA HIS A 11 13.34 21.10 -0.90
C HIS A 11 13.11 22.60 -1.23
N GLU A 12 13.15 23.46 -0.21
CA GLU A 12 13.01 24.92 -0.42
C GLU A 12 14.14 25.49 -1.27
N ARG A 13 15.33 24.92 -1.20
CA ARG A 13 16.46 25.33 -2.04
C ARG A 13 16.20 24.98 -3.51
N LYS A 14 15.78 23.73 -3.77
CA LYS A 14 15.41 23.32 -5.13
C LYS A 14 14.24 24.12 -5.69
N ARG A 15 13.26 24.45 -4.86
CA ARG A 15 12.15 25.31 -5.27
C ARG A 15 12.62 26.74 -5.58
N LEU A 16 13.53 27.28 -4.77
CA LEU A 16 14.10 28.60 -5.02
C LEU A 16 14.91 28.62 -6.33
N GLU A 17 15.70 27.58 -6.59
CA GLU A 17 16.44 27.40 -7.85
C GLU A 17 15.49 27.36 -9.06
N TYR A 18 14.42 26.56 -8.96
CA TYR A 18 13.38 26.47 -10.00
C TYR A 18 12.73 27.84 -10.26
N LEU A 19 12.28 28.53 -9.21
CA LEU A 19 11.63 29.84 -9.34
C LEU A 19 12.61 30.90 -9.91
N TYR A 20 13.89 30.81 -9.57
CA TYR A 20 14.92 31.67 -10.13
C TYR A 20 15.11 31.44 -11.63
N SER A 21 15.25 30.17 -12.03
CA SER A 21 15.46 29.80 -13.44
C SER A 21 14.26 30.14 -14.32
N ASN A 22 13.05 30.17 -13.76
CA ASN A 22 11.82 30.48 -14.50
C ASN A 22 11.23 31.85 -14.17
N PHE A 23 12.04 32.75 -13.61
CA PHE A 23 11.57 34.06 -13.09
C PHE A 23 10.68 34.86 -14.04
N HIS A 24 10.96 34.85 -15.34
CA HIS A 24 10.19 35.56 -16.34
C HIS A 24 8.81 34.99 -16.67
N TYR A 25 8.55 33.75 -16.24
CA TYR A 25 7.31 33.03 -16.51
C TYR A 25 6.48 32.81 -15.25
N LEU A 26 6.94 33.32 -14.10
CA LEU A 26 6.27 33.13 -12.81
C LEU A 26 4.95 33.89 -12.75
N ASN A 27 3.89 33.24 -12.31
CA ASN A 27 2.65 33.89 -11.93
C ASN A 27 2.82 34.71 -10.62
N GLU A 28 1.84 35.53 -10.27
CA GLU A 28 1.92 36.40 -9.07
C GLU A 28 2.18 35.63 -7.77
N ARG A 29 1.59 34.43 -7.61
CA ARG A 29 1.76 33.57 -6.43
C ARG A 29 3.19 33.02 -6.36
N GLU A 30 3.73 32.57 -7.48
CA GLU A 30 5.10 32.08 -7.59
C GLU A 30 6.13 33.17 -7.38
N GLN A 31 5.86 34.42 -7.84
CA GLN A 31 6.73 35.57 -7.56
C GLN A 31 6.75 35.91 -6.06
N LEU A 32 5.63 35.74 -5.34
CA LEU A 32 5.56 35.93 -3.89
C LEU A 32 6.34 34.82 -3.18
N GLU A 33 6.19 33.58 -3.62
CA GLU A 33 6.93 32.43 -3.09
C GLU A 33 8.44 32.59 -3.31
N TYR A 34 8.86 32.99 -4.52
CA TYR A 34 10.25 33.32 -4.81
C TYR A 34 10.82 34.35 -3.85
N LYS A 35 10.12 35.46 -3.66
CA LYS A 35 10.54 36.52 -2.73
C LYS A 35 10.64 36.02 -1.29
N TYR A 36 9.71 35.16 -0.87
CA TYR A 36 9.70 34.53 0.45
C TYR A 36 10.92 33.63 0.64
N LEU A 37 11.15 32.70 -0.29
CA LEU A 37 12.27 31.75 -0.20
C LEU A 37 13.63 32.46 -0.32
N LEU A 38 13.73 33.48 -1.18
CA LEU A 38 14.93 34.30 -1.29
C LEU A 38 15.24 35.03 0.02
N LYS A 39 14.25 35.64 0.64
CA LYS A 39 14.40 36.32 1.94
C LYS A 39 14.78 35.35 3.05
N LYS A 40 14.19 34.17 3.07
CA LYS A 40 14.50 33.10 4.01
C LYS A 40 15.93 32.58 3.83
N SER A 41 16.40 32.45 2.58
CA SER A 41 17.78 32.04 2.26
C SER A 41 18.84 33.00 2.81
N GLN A 42 18.49 34.27 2.90
CA GLN A 42 19.35 35.33 3.39
C GLN A 42 19.34 35.51 4.92
N GLY A 43 18.60 34.65 5.64
CA GLY A 43 18.51 34.72 7.09
C GLY A 43 17.71 35.91 7.66
N ALA A 44 16.98 36.64 6.81
CA ALA A 44 16.24 37.85 7.15
C ALA A 44 14.78 37.60 7.54
N TYR A 45 14.44 36.37 7.99
CA TYR A 45 13.07 36.01 8.34
C TYR A 45 12.92 35.76 9.83
N GLU A 46 12.21 36.64 10.53
CA GLU A 46 11.64 36.35 11.85
C GLU A 46 10.35 35.55 11.63
N GLU A 47 10.27 34.39 12.26
CA GLU A 47 9.16 33.44 12.20
C GLU A 47 7.92 34.04 12.87
N SER A 48 7.10 34.78 12.13
CA SER A 48 5.74 35.08 12.55
C SER A 48 4.89 33.83 12.28
N ARG A 49 4.78 32.94 13.29
CA ARG A 49 3.77 31.87 13.29
C ARG A 49 2.38 32.52 13.09
N PRO A 50 1.54 32.01 12.19
CA PRO A 50 0.14 32.31 12.23
C PRO A 50 -0.40 31.69 13.52
N THR A 51 -0.80 32.52 14.45
CA THR A 51 -1.55 32.14 15.65
C THR A 51 -2.85 31.52 15.20
N THR A 52 -2.99 30.22 15.43
CA THR A 52 -4.28 29.54 15.44
C THR A 52 -5.20 30.27 16.42
N PRO A 53 -6.46 30.55 16.09
CA PRO A 53 -7.38 31.15 17.04
C PRO A 53 -7.55 30.20 18.22
N GLU A 54 -7.20 30.72 19.38
CA GLU A 54 -7.36 30.12 20.69
C GLU A 54 -8.84 29.87 20.92
N VAL A 55 -9.24 28.60 20.93
CA VAL A 55 -10.58 28.22 21.40
C VAL A 55 -10.61 28.41 22.91
N ALA A 56 -11.44 29.34 23.34
CA ALA A 56 -11.65 29.71 24.70
C ALA A 56 -11.86 28.47 25.59
N SER A 57 -10.99 28.35 26.58
CA SER A 57 -11.13 27.44 27.71
C SER A 57 -12.39 27.77 28.49
N THR A 58 -13.35 26.88 28.50
CA THR A 58 -14.48 26.89 29.40
C THR A 58 -14.02 26.40 30.77
N GLU A 59 -14.40 27.17 31.77
CA GLU A 59 -14.07 27.05 33.18
C GLU A 59 -14.31 25.66 33.76
N GLU A 60 -13.35 25.24 34.59
CA GLU A 60 -13.51 24.15 35.55
C GLU A 60 -14.63 24.45 36.54
N VAL A 61 -15.68 23.64 36.53
CA VAL A 61 -16.59 23.51 37.65
C VAL A 61 -16.11 22.33 38.51
N GLN A 62 -15.47 22.65 39.61
CA GLN A 62 -15.21 21.72 40.72
C GLN A 62 -16.57 21.31 41.31
N GLY A 63 -16.95 20.08 41.11
CA GLY A 63 -18.03 19.41 41.83
C GLY A 63 -17.44 18.26 42.60
N GLU A 64 -17.30 18.44 43.92
CA GLU A 64 -17.04 17.36 44.87
C GLU A 64 -18.14 16.30 44.76
N VAL A 65 -17.76 15.07 44.43
CA VAL A 65 -18.61 13.91 44.63
C VAL A 65 -17.89 12.97 45.59
N SER A 66 -18.43 12.90 46.78
CA SER A 66 -18.05 12.03 47.87
C SER A 66 -18.01 10.55 47.42
N GLU A 67 -16.92 9.90 47.78
CA GLU A 67 -16.75 8.44 47.76
C GLU A 67 -17.83 7.76 48.63
N GLN A 68 -18.64 6.93 48.03
CA GLN A 68 -19.23 5.79 48.71
C GLN A 68 -18.61 4.52 48.14
N ILE A 69 -17.64 3.99 48.90
CA ILE A 69 -17.06 2.70 48.69
C ILE A 69 -18.10 1.67 49.10
N GLY A 70 -18.73 1.02 48.12
CA GLY A 70 -19.56 -0.14 48.32
C GLY A 70 -18.66 -1.39 48.45
N ASP A 71 -18.78 -2.07 49.56
CA ASP A 71 -18.09 -3.32 49.91
C ASP A 71 -18.24 -4.39 48.81
N LEU A 72 -17.13 -4.77 48.21
CA LEU A 72 -17.02 -5.96 47.38
C LEU A 72 -16.88 -7.21 48.29
N PRO A 73 -17.62 -8.29 48.07
CA PRO A 73 -17.53 -9.47 48.87
C PRO A 73 -16.18 -10.17 48.72
N VAL A 74 -15.49 -10.32 49.84
CA VAL A 74 -14.21 -11.02 49.97
C VAL A 74 -14.41 -12.50 49.65
N TYR A 75 -13.76 -12.97 48.58
CA TYR A 75 -13.66 -14.40 48.27
C TYR A 75 -12.74 -15.07 49.28
N GLN A 76 -13.32 -15.86 50.22
CA GLN A 76 -12.54 -16.65 51.15
C GLN A 76 -11.84 -17.83 50.46
N SER A 77 -10.54 -17.82 50.57
CA SER A 77 -9.63 -18.92 50.22
C SER A 77 -10.05 -20.23 50.94
N ARG A 78 -10.23 -21.27 50.14
CA ARG A 78 -10.64 -22.63 50.56
C ARG A 78 -9.44 -23.45 51.02
N SER A 79 -8.79 -23.02 52.10
CA SER A 79 -7.77 -23.84 52.78
C SER A 79 -7.95 -23.72 54.27
N GLN A 80 -8.77 -24.56 54.81
CA GLN A 80 -8.67 -25.17 56.15
C GLN A 80 -10.01 -25.86 56.46
N ARG A 81 -10.11 -27.11 56.10
CA ARG A 81 -11.06 -28.02 56.77
C ARG A 81 -10.29 -29.14 57.38
N SER A 82 -10.11 -28.98 58.69
CA SER A 82 -9.52 -29.95 59.60
C SER A 82 -10.22 -31.30 59.53
N LYS A 83 -9.42 -32.33 59.68
CA LYS A 83 -9.78 -33.73 59.85
C LYS A 83 -10.75 -33.94 61.04
N LYS A 84 -11.96 -34.44 60.80
CA LYS A 84 -12.70 -35.22 61.79
C LYS A 84 -12.87 -36.64 61.24
N LYS A 85 -12.21 -37.57 61.93
CA LYS A 85 -12.43 -39.00 61.74
C LYS A 85 -13.81 -39.31 62.29
N THR A 86 -14.62 -40.00 61.51
CA THR A 86 -15.64 -40.90 62.00
C THR A 86 -15.68 -42.10 61.07
N ALA A 87 -15.54 -43.24 61.67
CA ALA A 87 -15.51 -44.54 61.02
C ALA A 87 -16.91 -45.03 60.74
N VAL A 88 -16.93 -46.00 59.87
CA VAL A 88 -17.86 -47.12 59.70
C VAL A 88 -18.81 -47.09 58.51
N ALA A 89 -18.59 -48.06 57.72
CA ALA A 89 -19.43 -49.00 57.00
C ALA A 89 -19.58 -48.90 55.48
N GLY A 90 -19.31 -49.99 54.85
CA GLY A 90 -19.99 -50.47 53.66
C GLY A 90 -19.39 -50.05 52.32
N GLY A 91 -18.45 -50.89 51.88
CA GLY A 91 -17.81 -50.69 50.60
C GLY A 91 -18.70 -50.80 49.38
N ALA A 92 -18.74 -49.75 48.60
CA ALA A 92 -18.96 -49.89 47.18
C ALA A 92 -17.69 -49.42 46.48
N VAL A 93 -16.89 -50.38 46.05
CA VAL A 93 -15.70 -50.09 45.21
C VAL A 93 -16.17 -49.44 43.90
N LYS A 94 -16.15 -48.12 43.83
CA LYS A 94 -16.34 -47.41 42.57
C LYS A 94 -15.17 -47.80 41.66
N ARG A 95 -15.38 -48.77 40.77
CA ARG A 95 -14.47 -49.08 39.67
C ARG A 95 -14.20 -47.79 38.89
N LYS A 96 -13.00 -47.24 39.05
CA LYS A 96 -12.51 -46.13 38.18
C LYS A 96 -12.59 -46.62 36.74
N LYS A 97 -13.50 -46.04 35.93
CA LYS A 97 -13.53 -46.30 34.48
C LYS A 97 -12.11 -46.08 33.92
N PRO A 98 -11.57 -47.04 33.17
CA PRO A 98 -10.23 -46.89 32.61
C PRO A 98 -10.20 -45.63 31.77
N ARG A 99 -9.31 -44.68 32.12
CA ARG A 99 -9.04 -43.50 31.27
C ARG A 99 -8.55 -44.04 29.93
N ARG A 100 -9.37 -43.92 28.89
CA ARG A 100 -8.96 -44.25 27.53
C ARG A 100 -7.68 -43.47 27.20
N LYS A 101 -6.56 -44.17 27.05
CA LYS A 101 -5.31 -43.58 26.62
C LYS A 101 -5.54 -43.03 25.21
N ILE A 102 -5.60 -41.69 25.10
CA ILE A 102 -5.73 -40.98 23.81
C ILE A 102 -4.51 -41.38 22.99
N ARG A 103 -4.71 -42.01 21.83
CA ARG A 103 -3.63 -42.45 20.97
C ARG A 103 -3.15 -41.23 20.14
N VAL A 104 -2.38 -40.33 20.76
CA VAL A 104 -1.87 -39.08 20.20
C VAL A 104 -1.25 -39.29 18.80
N LYS A 105 -0.48 -40.36 18.62
CA LYS A 105 0.11 -40.70 17.30
C LYS A 105 -0.94 -40.92 16.19
N ARG A 106 -2.11 -41.46 16.53
CA ARG A 106 -3.20 -41.61 15.53
C ARG A 106 -3.86 -40.28 15.22
N ILE A 107 -4.09 -39.45 16.23
CA ILE A 107 -4.65 -38.09 16.03
C ILE A 107 -3.70 -37.26 15.15
N LEU A 108 -2.39 -37.29 15.45
CA LEU A 108 -1.39 -36.59 14.63
C LEU A 108 -1.37 -37.09 13.17
N LYS A 109 -1.51 -38.40 12.92
CA LYS A 109 -1.61 -38.94 11.56
C LYS A 109 -2.87 -38.45 10.83
N TRP A 110 -4.02 -38.41 11.51
CA TRP A 110 -5.26 -37.90 10.90
C TRP A 110 -5.21 -36.39 10.66
N LEU A 111 -4.60 -35.63 11.58
CA LEU A 111 -4.35 -34.19 11.37
C LEU A 111 -3.41 -33.96 10.19
N ALA A 112 -2.32 -34.71 10.08
CA ALA A 112 -1.42 -34.60 8.94
C ALA A 112 -2.11 -34.93 7.61
N LEU A 113 -2.95 -35.98 7.59
CA LEU A 113 -3.75 -36.32 6.42
C LEU A 113 -4.74 -35.20 6.06
N PHE A 114 -5.40 -34.62 7.05
CA PHE A 114 -6.34 -33.51 6.88
C PHE A 114 -5.64 -32.28 6.28
N PHE A 115 -4.46 -31.90 6.80
CA PHE A 115 -3.67 -30.80 6.23
C PHE A 115 -3.20 -31.10 4.80
N LEU A 116 -2.82 -32.34 4.53
CA LEU A 116 -2.41 -32.75 3.19
C LEU A 116 -3.58 -32.65 2.20
N LEU A 117 -4.80 -32.99 2.60
CA LEU A 117 -6.01 -32.81 1.78
C LEU A 117 -6.32 -31.34 1.53
N ILE A 118 -6.15 -30.45 2.52
CA ILE A 118 -6.32 -29.00 2.34
C ILE A 118 -5.32 -28.48 1.32
N ILE A 119 -4.02 -28.79 1.49
CA ILE A 119 -2.96 -28.37 0.56
C ILE A 119 -3.24 -28.91 -0.86
N GLY A 120 -3.61 -30.18 -0.97
CA GLY A 120 -3.98 -30.79 -2.24
C GLY A 120 -5.16 -30.08 -2.91
N GLY A 121 -6.19 -29.72 -2.12
CA GLY A 121 -7.32 -28.93 -2.60
C GLY A 121 -6.93 -27.52 -3.05
N MET A 122 -6.04 -26.84 -2.33
CA MET A 122 -5.51 -25.52 -2.73
C MET A 122 -4.71 -25.60 -4.04
N VAL A 123 -3.83 -26.61 -4.16
CA VAL A 123 -3.08 -26.83 -5.41
C VAL A 123 -4.01 -27.13 -6.57
N PHE A 124 -5.03 -27.98 -6.36
CA PHE A 124 -6.03 -28.28 -7.37
C PHE A 124 -6.78 -27.01 -7.84
N MET A 125 -7.21 -26.17 -6.91
CA MET A 125 -7.91 -24.90 -7.24
C MET A 125 -6.98 -23.92 -7.95
N PHE A 126 -5.71 -23.85 -7.55
CA PHE A 126 -4.71 -23.04 -8.24
C PHE A 126 -4.52 -23.50 -9.69
N VAL A 127 -4.32 -24.81 -9.91
CA VAL A 127 -4.17 -25.39 -11.26
C VAL A 127 -5.44 -25.17 -12.09
N LYS A 128 -6.62 -25.28 -11.48
CA LYS A 128 -7.90 -24.94 -12.13
C LYS A 128 -7.93 -23.49 -12.59
N GLY A 129 -7.49 -22.55 -11.71
CA GLY A 129 -7.37 -21.14 -12.05
C GLY A 129 -6.34 -20.89 -13.16
N LEU A 130 -5.17 -21.53 -13.09
CA LEU A 130 -4.09 -21.42 -14.07
C LEU A 130 -4.54 -21.91 -15.47
N ASN A 131 -5.37 -22.94 -15.52
CA ASN A 131 -5.93 -23.47 -16.77
C ASN A 131 -7.16 -22.69 -17.27
N SER A 132 -7.62 -21.68 -16.55
CA SER A 132 -8.69 -20.79 -17.01
C SER A 132 -8.15 -19.97 -18.17
N LYS A 133 -8.61 -20.27 -19.38
CA LYS A 133 -8.22 -19.49 -20.57
C LYS A 133 -8.72 -18.06 -20.41
N PRO A 134 -7.89 -17.06 -20.71
CA PRO A 134 -8.37 -15.69 -20.84
C PRO A 134 -9.49 -15.69 -21.90
N THR A 135 -10.65 -15.14 -21.56
CA THR A 135 -11.79 -15.07 -22.49
C THR A 135 -11.68 -13.82 -23.36
N GLY A 136 -11.55 -13.99 -24.66
CA GLY A 136 -11.51 -12.91 -25.65
C GLY A 136 -10.66 -13.30 -26.85
N PRO A 137 -10.91 -12.74 -28.04
CA PRO A 137 -10.19 -13.06 -29.27
C PRO A 137 -8.68 -12.69 -29.22
N ASP A 138 -8.30 -11.76 -28.34
CA ASP A 138 -6.93 -11.21 -28.25
C ASP A 138 -6.18 -11.63 -26.97
N ALA A 139 -6.69 -12.61 -26.26
CA ALA A 139 -6.09 -13.06 -25.00
C ALA A 139 -4.76 -13.78 -25.25
N LYS A 140 -3.66 -13.08 -25.07
CA LYS A 140 -2.31 -13.65 -25.09
C LYS A 140 -1.93 -14.18 -23.71
N PRO A 141 -1.14 -15.28 -23.62
CA PRO A 141 -0.56 -15.70 -22.35
C PRO A 141 0.30 -14.59 -21.77
N ALA A 142 0.27 -14.42 -20.46
CA ALA A 142 1.15 -13.50 -19.77
C ALA A 142 2.61 -13.87 -19.99
N VAL A 143 3.43 -12.90 -20.38
CA VAL A 143 4.88 -13.07 -20.52
C VAL A 143 5.53 -12.64 -19.22
N VAL A 144 6.31 -13.53 -18.61
CA VAL A 144 7.10 -13.17 -17.42
C VAL A 144 8.30 -12.36 -17.88
N GLU A 145 8.40 -11.12 -17.39
CA GLU A 145 9.49 -10.23 -17.71
C GLU A 145 10.78 -10.60 -16.94
N LYS A 146 11.93 -10.21 -17.52
CA LYS A 146 13.19 -10.28 -16.80
C LYS A 146 13.17 -9.28 -15.64
N PHE A 147 13.36 -9.79 -14.42
CA PHE A 147 13.33 -8.98 -13.21
C PHE A 147 14.49 -9.37 -12.28
N ASN A 148 15.36 -8.41 -11.98
CA ASN A 148 16.52 -8.61 -11.13
C ASN A 148 16.21 -8.32 -9.67
N GLY A 149 15.24 -9.07 -9.12
CA GLY A 149 14.74 -8.89 -7.76
C GLY A 149 15.83 -9.02 -6.69
N LYS A 150 15.79 -8.15 -5.69
CA LYS A 150 16.70 -8.15 -4.54
C LYS A 150 15.92 -8.27 -3.25
N LYS A 151 16.50 -9.01 -2.28
CA LYS A 151 15.90 -9.17 -0.95
C LYS A 151 15.88 -7.85 -0.20
N SER A 152 14.74 -7.51 0.39
CA SER A 152 14.58 -6.37 1.27
C SER A 152 15.24 -6.61 2.64
N ARG A 153 15.40 -5.53 3.41
CA ARG A 153 15.97 -5.55 4.77
C ARG A 153 15.14 -6.38 5.74
N ASP A 154 13.83 -6.20 5.71
CA ASP A 154 12.88 -6.84 6.61
C ASP A 154 11.63 -7.24 5.83
N GLY A 155 11.33 -8.53 5.86
CA GLY A 155 10.23 -9.10 5.09
C GLY A 155 10.54 -9.21 3.58
N VAL A 156 9.52 -9.14 2.77
CA VAL A 156 9.57 -9.25 1.30
C VAL A 156 8.82 -8.08 0.67
N ASN A 157 9.51 -7.28 -0.12
CA ASN A 157 8.92 -6.22 -0.92
C ASN A 157 8.46 -6.79 -2.27
N ILE A 158 7.19 -6.58 -2.58
CA ILE A 158 6.55 -6.98 -3.83
C ILE A 158 6.05 -5.71 -4.52
N LEU A 159 6.50 -5.46 -5.75
CA LEU A 159 6.03 -4.39 -6.60
C LEU A 159 4.71 -4.78 -7.25
N ILE A 160 3.68 -4.00 -7.04
CA ILE A 160 2.37 -4.16 -7.69
C ILE A 160 2.20 -3.02 -8.68
N LEU A 161 2.03 -3.37 -9.95
CA LEU A 161 1.82 -2.43 -11.04
C LEU A 161 0.41 -2.61 -11.60
N GLY A 162 -0.40 -1.56 -11.50
CA GLY A 162 -1.69 -1.49 -12.17
C GLY A 162 -1.52 -0.86 -13.53
N THR A 163 -1.75 -1.65 -14.59
CA THR A 163 -1.60 -1.20 -15.97
C THR A 163 -2.95 -0.90 -16.60
N ASP A 164 -2.99 0.10 -17.46
CA ASP A 164 -4.17 0.47 -18.25
C ASP A 164 -4.23 -0.27 -19.61
N GLY A 165 -3.28 -1.19 -19.83
CA GLY A 165 -3.20 -1.99 -21.05
C GLY A 165 -4.50 -2.72 -21.34
N ARG A 166 -5.07 -2.43 -22.51
CA ARG A 166 -6.25 -3.15 -23.02
C ARG A 166 -5.79 -4.42 -23.70
N ILE A 167 -6.64 -5.44 -23.65
CA ILE A 167 -6.37 -6.68 -24.37
C ILE A 167 -6.20 -6.36 -25.85
N GLY A 168 -5.02 -6.69 -26.41
CA GLY A 168 -4.69 -6.41 -27.82
C GLY A 168 -3.91 -5.12 -28.07
N GLU A 169 -3.78 -4.24 -27.11
CA GLU A 169 -2.84 -3.11 -27.19
C GLU A 169 -1.40 -3.59 -27.11
N LYS A 170 -0.50 -2.89 -27.76
CA LYS A 170 0.92 -3.16 -27.67
C LYS A 170 1.40 -2.71 -26.28
N SER A 171 2.25 -3.50 -25.64
CA SER A 171 2.80 -3.16 -24.31
C SER A 171 3.60 -1.85 -24.30
N ASP A 172 4.15 -1.46 -25.45
CA ASP A 172 4.94 -0.25 -25.64
C ASP A 172 4.14 1.08 -25.53
N GLU A 173 2.79 1.01 -25.58
CA GLU A 173 1.89 2.15 -25.37
C GLU A 173 1.25 2.15 -23.97
N THR A 174 1.42 1.06 -23.22
CA THR A 174 0.80 0.87 -21.91
C THR A 174 1.46 1.75 -20.84
N ARG A 175 0.66 2.32 -19.97
CA ARG A 175 1.12 3.10 -18.80
C ARG A 175 0.72 2.41 -17.51
N THR A 176 1.46 2.72 -16.45
CA THR A 176 1.06 2.33 -15.10
C THR A 176 0.33 3.49 -14.41
N ASP A 177 -0.91 3.24 -14.01
CA ASP A 177 -1.69 4.19 -13.22
C ASP A 177 -1.56 3.97 -11.71
N SER A 178 -1.12 2.79 -11.31
CA SER A 178 -0.89 2.42 -9.91
C SER A 178 0.48 1.78 -9.73
N ILE A 179 1.29 2.38 -8.87
CA ILE A 179 2.62 1.89 -8.53
C ILE A 179 2.66 1.73 -7.00
N MET A 180 2.71 0.49 -6.52
CA MET A 180 2.69 0.20 -5.09
C MET A 180 3.77 -0.80 -4.72
N VAL A 181 4.38 -0.63 -3.55
CA VAL A 181 5.24 -1.64 -2.92
C VAL A 181 4.54 -2.17 -1.67
N VAL A 182 4.30 -3.48 -1.66
CA VAL A 182 3.69 -4.17 -0.52
C VAL A 182 4.77 -4.99 0.18
N ASN A 183 5.04 -4.67 1.45
CA ASN A 183 5.96 -5.42 2.29
C ASN A 183 5.20 -6.39 3.18
N VAL A 184 5.60 -7.64 3.13
CA VAL A 184 4.98 -8.75 3.87
C VAL A 184 6.03 -9.59 4.60
N ASN A 185 5.61 -10.40 5.55
CA ASN A 185 6.49 -11.27 6.34
C ASN A 185 7.63 -10.55 7.06
N ASN A 186 7.41 -9.29 7.43
CA ASN A 186 8.34 -8.52 8.24
C ASN A 186 8.26 -8.93 9.71
N LYS A 187 9.23 -8.47 10.51
CA LYS A 187 9.34 -8.80 11.95
C LYS A 187 8.12 -8.35 12.76
N GLU A 188 7.46 -7.28 12.37
CA GLU A 188 6.24 -6.80 13.02
C GLU A 188 5.03 -7.69 12.70
N GLY A 189 5.12 -8.48 11.63
CA GLY A 189 4.02 -9.32 11.14
C GLY A 189 2.82 -8.50 10.66
N LYS A 190 3.03 -7.25 10.24
CA LYS A 190 2.04 -6.36 9.63
C LYS A 190 2.21 -6.36 8.11
N ILE A 191 1.18 -5.91 7.42
CA ILE A 191 1.30 -5.56 6.00
C ILE A 191 1.63 -4.07 5.92
N LYS A 192 2.70 -3.71 5.21
CA LYS A 192 3.06 -2.32 4.94
C LYS A 192 2.89 -2.05 3.45
N MET A 193 2.22 -0.96 3.11
CA MET A 193 1.93 -0.58 1.74
C MET A 193 2.40 0.84 1.50
N VAL A 194 3.21 1.01 0.46
CA VAL A 194 3.65 2.32 -0.02
C VAL A 194 3.13 2.50 -1.44
N SER A 195 2.29 3.50 -1.65
CA SER A 195 1.80 3.89 -2.97
C SER A 195 2.63 5.08 -3.47
N PHE A 196 3.10 5.01 -4.70
CA PHE A 196 3.83 6.09 -5.34
C PHE A 196 2.92 6.80 -6.33
N MET A 197 2.86 8.12 -6.22
CA MET A 197 2.13 8.92 -7.19
C MET A 197 2.82 8.81 -8.55
N ARG A 198 2.04 8.48 -9.59
CA ARG A 198 2.55 8.23 -10.94
C ARG A 198 3.27 9.42 -11.55
N ASP A 199 2.86 10.65 -11.17
CA ASP A 199 3.40 11.91 -11.66
C ASP A 199 4.61 12.41 -10.85
N THR A 200 5.13 11.60 -9.87
CA THR A 200 6.37 11.90 -9.15
C THR A 200 7.53 11.96 -10.13
N LEU A 201 8.27 13.07 -10.09
CA LEU A 201 9.45 13.25 -10.92
C LEU A 201 10.61 12.44 -10.37
N VAL A 202 11.22 11.62 -11.23
CA VAL A 202 12.32 10.70 -10.88
C VAL A 202 13.42 10.79 -11.93
N HIS A 203 14.65 10.67 -11.48
CA HIS A 203 15.78 10.56 -12.40
C HIS A 203 15.84 9.14 -12.99
N ILE A 204 15.93 9.08 -14.33
CA ILE A 204 16.08 7.81 -15.08
C ILE A 204 17.41 7.87 -15.83
N ASP A 205 18.35 7.02 -15.41
CA ASP A 205 19.67 6.93 -16.05
C ASP A 205 19.56 6.69 -17.56
N GLY A 206 20.31 7.48 -18.34
CA GLY A 206 20.33 7.41 -19.79
C GLY A 206 19.11 8.01 -20.51
N VAL A 207 18.11 8.50 -19.77
CA VAL A 207 16.89 9.14 -20.29
C VAL A 207 16.74 10.55 -19.76
N SER A 208 16.81 10.74 -18.44
CA SER A 208 16.79 12.07 -17.83
C SER A 208 18.02 12.85 -18.24
N GLN A 209 17.83 14.06 -18.73
CA GLN A 209 18.94 14.89 -19.19
C GLN A 209 19.64 15.50 -17.98
N GLN A 210 20.93 15.22 -17.84
CA GLN A 210 21.79 15.88 -16.87
C GLN A 210 22.39 17.13 -17.53
N ASN A 211 22.21 18.28 -16.91
CA ASN A 211 22.86 19.55 -17.27
C ASN A 211 22.75 19.94 -18.73
N ILE A 212 21.64 20.54 -19.12
CA ILE A 212 21.64 21.39 -20.32
C ILE A 212 22.27 22.74 -19.89
N PRO A 213 23.38 23.17 -20.50
CA PRO A 213 24.09 24.41 -20.08
C PRO A 213 23.23 25.67 -20.10
N GLU A 214 22.14 25.70 -20.86
CA GLU A 214 21.19 26.80 -20.94
C GLU A 214 20.12 26.77 -19.83
N TYR A 215 19.93 25.62 -19.21
CA TYR A 215 18.95 25.41 -18.12
C TYR A 215 19.68 24.66 -16.99
N ASP A 216 19.88 25.32 -15.89
CA ASP A 216 20.57 24.80 -14.69
C ASP A 216 19.70 23.80 -13.92
N GLY A 217 18.91 22.97 -14.63
CA GLY A 217 17.94 22.06 -14.07
C GLY A 217 18.08 20.60 -14.52
N TYR A 218 17.77 19.68 -13.64
CA TYR A 218 17.54 18.29 -13.95
C TYR A 218 16.21 18.17 -14.68
N TYR A 219 16.22 17.55 -15.86
CA TYR A 219 15.01 17.19 -16.57
C TYR A 219 14.62 15.77 -16.17
N ASP A 220 13.90 15.67 -15.09
CA ASP A 220 13.35 14.42 -14.60
C ASP A 220 12.17 13.95 -15.45
N GLN A 221 11.86 12.67 -15.32
CA GLN A 221 10.71 12.01 -15.94
C GLN A 221 9.66 11.69 -14.88
N LYS A 222 8.41 11.55 -15.30
CA LYS A 222 7.40 10.99 -14.40
C LYS A 222 7.65 9.51 -14.14
N LEU A 223 7.38 9.05 -12.93
CA LEU A 223 7.61 7.68 -12.52
C LEU A 223 6.86 6.66 -13.42
N ASN A 224 5.64 6.96 -13.85
CA ASN A 224 4.90 6.09 -14.78
C ASN A 224 5.53 5.99 -16.17
N THR A 225 6.29 6.97 -16.60
CA THR A 225 7.02 6.96 -17.88
C THR A 225 8.12 5.89 -17.86
N ALA A 226 8.71 5.59 -16.69
CA ALA A 226 9.69 4.53 -16.56
C ALA A 226 9.14 3.17 -17.02
N PHE A 227 7.88 2.87 -16.71
CA PHE A 227 7.24 1.64 -17.18
C PHE A 227 7.18 1.59 -18.71
N THR A 228 6.64 2.63 -19.34
CA THR A 228 6.51 2.70 -20.80
C THR A 228 7.86 2.58 -21.50
N ILE A 229 8.89 3.28 -20.99
CA ILE A 229 10.26 3.19 -21.54
C ILE A 229 10.80 1.77 -21.40
N GLY A 230 10.58 1.11 -20.25
CA GLY A 230 10.98 -0.27 -20.03
C GLY A 230 10.28 -1.25 -20.96
N GLU A 231 8.97 -1.07 -21.23
CA GLU A 231 8.21 -1.87 -22.19
C GLU A 231 8.75 -1.74 -23.61
N GLN A 232 9.08 -0.50 -24.04
CA GLN A 232 9.69 -0.22 -25.34
C GLN A 232 11.08 -0.87 -25.46
N ASN A 233 11.78 -1.11 -24.33
CA ASN A 233 13.09 -1.76 -24.25
C ASN A 233 12.96 -3.24 -23.89
N ASN A 234 12.41 -4.05 -24.79
CA ASN A 234 12.30 -5.51 -24.66
C ASN A 234 11.41 -6.00 -23.50
N ASN A 235 10.27 -5.35 -23.26
CA ASN A 235 9.31 -5.72 -22.21
C ASN A 235 9.99 -5.79 -20.82
N GLN A 236 10.63 -4.71 -20.41
CA GLN A 236 11.29 -4.58 -19.10
C GLN A 236 10.65 -3.45 -18.24
N GLY A 237 9.36 -3.23 -18.39
CA GLY A 237 8.63 -2.17 -17.67
C GLY A 237 8.73 -2.33 -16.16
N ALA A 238 8.46 -3.53 -15.64
CA ALA A 238 8.56 -3.81 -14.21
C ALA A 238 10.00 -3.66 -13.69
N GLU A 239 11.01 -4.06 -14.48
CA GLU A 239 12.42 -3.94 -14.10
C GLU A 239 12.85 -2.49 -14.04
N LEU A 240 12.47 -1.65 -15.01
CA LEU A 240 12.86 -0.24 -14.99
C LEU A 240 12.20 0.51 -13.84
N VAL A 241 10.91 0.24 -13.55
CA VAL A 241 10.26 0.81 -12.36
C VAL A 241 10.97 0.35 -11.08
N ARG A 242 11.39 -0.92 -10.98
CA ARG A 242 12.18 -1.41 -9.85
C ARG A 242 13.49 -0.63 -9.68
N GLN A 243 14.21 -0.38 -10.78
CA GLN A 243 15.44 0.41 -10.77
C GLN A 243 15.16 1.83 -10.30
N MET A 244 14.13 2.49 -10.84
CA MET A 244 13.77 3.85 -10.42
C MET A 244 13.44 3.94 -8.94
N LEU A 245 12.71 2.95 -8.40
CA LEU A 245 12.42 2.90 -6.97
C LEU A 245 13.69 2.62 -6.13
N LYS A 246 14.66 1.86 -6.69
CA LYS A 246 15.96 1.67 -6.03
C LYS A 246 16.79 2.93 -6.04
N ASP A 247 16.93 3.59 -7.18
CA ASP A 247 17.87 4.70 -7.37
C ASP A 247 17.37 5.96 -6.66
N ASN A 248 16.08 6.27 -6.76
CA ASN A 248 15.49 7.47 -6.17
C ASN A 248 15.08 7.28 -4.69
N PHE A 249 14.58 6.10 -4.30
CA PHE A 249 14.06 5.86 -2.94
C PHE A 249 14.86 4.81 -2.14
N ASP A 250 15.85 4.15 -2.77
CA ASP A 250 16.69 3.10 -2.18
C ASP A 250 15.89 1.90 -1.64
N ILE A 251 14.84 1.48 -2.36
CA ILE A 251 14.02 0.33 -2.02
C ILE A 251 14.50 -0.90 -2.78
N ASP A 252 14.81 -1.98 -2.05
CA ASP A 252 15.08 -3.29 -2.66
C ASP A 252 13.76 -4.05 -2.81
N ILE A 253 13.46 -4.50 -4.02
CA ILE A 253 12.22 -5.19 -4.38
C ILE A 253 12.56 -6.59 -4.86
N GLN A 254 11.88 -7.61 -4.32
CA GLN A 254 12.20 -9.01 -4.61
C GLN A 254 11.32 -9.59 -5.72
N TYR A 255 10.06 -9.23 -5.74
CA TYR A 255 9.08 -9.74 -6.68
C TYR A 255 8.23 -8.62 -7.28
N TYR A 256 7.57 -8.92 -8.41
CA TYR A 256 6.58 -8.04 -8.99
C TYR A 256 5.32 -8.81 -9.40
N ALA A 257 4.22 -8.09 -9.52
CA ALA A 257 2.99 -8.54 -10.17
C ALA A 257 2.38 -7.36 -10.94
N MET A 258 2.13 -7.55 -12.23
CA MET A 258 1.36 -6.60 -13.04
C MET A 258 -0.09 -7.07 -13.09
N VAL A 259 -1.02 -6.13 -13.00
CA VAL A 259 -2.45 -6.41 -12.96
C VAL A 259 -3.16 -5.43 -13.86
N ASP A 260 -3.73 -5.91 -14.94
CA ASP A 260 -4.63 -5.13 -15.78
C ASP A 260 -6.05 -5.10 -15.21
N PHE A 261 -6.90 -4.29 -15.80
CA PHE A 261 -8.29 -4.10 -15.35
C PHE A 261 -9.11 -5.38 -15.36
N LYS A 262 -8.97 -6.19 -16.42
CA LYS A 262 -9.73 -7.44 -16.57
C LYS A 262 -9.26 -8.49 -15.58
N THR A 263 -7.95 -8.61 -15.39
CA THR A 263 -7.36 -9.52 -14.41
C THR A 263 -7.79 -9.15 -13.01
N PHE A 264 -7.74 -7.85 -12.67
CA PHE A 264 -8.23 -7.38 -11.37
C PHE A 264 -9.69 -7.77 -11.13
N ALA A 265 -10.59 -7.42 -12.05
CA ALA A 265 -12.01 -7.74 -11.91
C ALA A 265 -12.25 -9.26 -11.80
N THR A 266 -11.61 -10.06 -12.67
CA THR A 266 -11.73 -11.51 -12.65
C THR A 266 -11.22 -12.14 -11.34
N ALA A 267 -10.11 -11.63 -10.81
CA ALA A 267 -9.55 -12.10 -9.54
C ALA A 267 -10.51 -11.81 -8.38
N ILE A 268 -11.05 -10.59 -8.33
CA ILE A 268 -12.01 -10.17 -7.30
C ILE A 268 -13.29 -11.03 -7.36
N ASP A 269 -13.89 -11.19 -8.52
CA ASP A 269 -15.11 -11.99 -8.69
C ASP A 269 -14.91 -13.47 -8.32
N THR A 270 -13.71 -13.98 -8.60
CA THR A 270 -13.34 -15.35 -8.20
C THR A 270 -13.16 -15.47 -6.67
N LEU A 271 -12.46 -14.51 -6.07
CA LEU A 271 -12.15 -14.50 -4.64
C LEU A 271 -13.40 -14.18 -3.79
N PHE A 272 -14.23 -13.27 -4.28
CA PHE A 272 -15.44 -12.77 -3.62
C PHE A 272 -16.67 -12.89 -4.54
N PRO A 273 -17.24 -14.10 -4.74
CA PRO A 273 -18.39 -14.27 -5.63
C PRO A 273 -19.62 -13.44 -5.26
N ASN A 274 -19.71 -12.98 -4.00
CA ASN A 274 -20.78 -12.10 -3.51
C ASN A 274 -20.34 -10.63 -3.42
N GLY A 275 -19.24 -10.27 -4.08
CA GLY A 275 -18.65 -8.94 -4.02
C GLY A 275 -17.90 -8.65 -2.73
N VAL A 276 -17.09 -7.60 -2.77
CA VAL A 276 -16.33 -7.03 -1.63
C VAL A 276 -17.21 -6.01 -0.91
N GLU A 277 -17.33 -6.11 0.40
CA GLU A 277 -18.02 -5.11 1.20
C GLU A 277 -17.16 -3.86 1.31
N MET A 278 -17.69 -2.74 0.81
CA MET A 278 -17.05 -1.44 0.79
C MET A 278 -17.95 -0.38 1.41
N ASN A 279 -17.33 0.64 2.00
CA ASN A 279 -17.99 1.89 2.34
C ASN A 279 -17.49 2.95 1.37
N ALA A 280 -18.19 3.10 0.23
CA ALA A 280 -17.77 4.04 -0.81
C ALA A 280 -17.79 5.47 -0.30
N GLN A 281 -16.68 6.16 -0.46
CA GLN A 281 -16.50 7.55 -0.06
C GLN A 281 -15.86 8.33 -1.19
N PHE A 282 -16.43 9.50 -1.45
CA PHE A 282 -15.89 10.47 -2.40
C PHE A 282 -15.72 11.79 -1.63
N SER A 283 -14.77 12.59 -2.08
CA SER A 283 -14.66 13.97 -1.64
C SER A 283 -15.79 14.81 -2.23
N THR A 284 -15.77 16.12 -2.03
CA THR A 284 -16.65 17.03 -2.75
C THR A 284 -16.34 16.99 -4.25
N VAL A 285 -17.34 17.30 -5.06
CA VAL A 285 -17.22 17.55 -6.50
C VAL A 285 -17.66 18.99 -6.73
N ASP A 286 -16.77 19.83 -7.27
CA ASP A 286 -16.99 21.28 -7.41
C ASP A 286 -17.37 21.97 -6.09
N GLY A 287 -16.79 21.51 -4.96
CA GLY A 287 -17.04 22.02 -3.61
C GLY A 287 -18.31 21.47 -2.94
N GLU A 288 -19.13 20.68 -3.62
CA GLU A 288 -20.39 20.15 -3.11
C GLU A 288 -20.28 18.66 -2.71
N LYS A 289 -20.99 18.28 -1.64
CA LYS A 289 -21.10 16.87 -1.23
C LYS A 289 -21.99 16.11 -2.21
N VAL A 290 -21.50 14.94 -2.64
CA VAL A 290 -22.24 14.09 -3.55
C VAL A 290 -22.81 12.86 -2.84
N SER A 291 -23.97 12.38 -3.28
CA SER A 291 -24.57 11.12 -2.82
C SER A 291 -24.21 9.94 -3.74
N GLU A 292 -23.85 10.23 -4.96
CA GLU A 292 -23.41 9.27 -5.97
C GLU A 292 -22.53 9.97 -7.00
N VAL A 293 -21.76 9.19 -7.74
CA VAL A 293 -20.89 9.67 -8.84
C VAL A 293 -21.05 8.75 -10.06
N GLU A 294 -20.83 9.33 -11.23
CA GLU A 294 -20.72 8.57 -12.47
C GLU A 294 -19.26 8.33 -12.82
N VAL A 295 -18.91 7.07 -13.07
CA VAL A 295 -17.56 6.63 -13.38
C VAL A 295 -17.51 5.92 -14.73
N PRO A 296 -16.45 6.13 -15.52
CA PRO A 296 -16.27 5.38 -16.77
C PRO A 296 -16.17 3.88 -16.51
N ASP A 297 -16.87 3.10 -17.31
CA ASP A 297 -16.95 1.63 -17.21
C ASP A 297 -16.22 0.98 -18.39
N ASP A 298 -14.89 1.04 -18.37
CA ASP A 298 -14.04 0.61 -19.47
C ASP A 298 -14.19 -0.88 -19.81
N LEU A 299 -14.50 -1.73 -18.81
CA LEU A 299 -14.70 -3.17 -19.06
C LEU A 299 -15.98 -3.47 -19.84
N ASN A 300 -16.91 -2.51 -19.89
CA ASN A 300 -18.14 -2.60 -20.71
C ASN A 300 -18.09 -1.71 -21.96
N MET A 301 -16.90 -1.26 -22.35
CA MET A 301 -16.73 -0.50 -23.60
C MET A 301 -17.28 -1.30 -24.79
N LYS A 302 -18.10 -0.67 -25.63
CA LYS A 302 -18.65 -1.23 -26.88
C LYS A 302 -18.44 -0.23 -28.00
N ASP A 303 -17.93 -0.70 -29.11
CA ASP A 303 -17.72 0.10 -30.32
C ASP A 303 -16.94 1.42 -30.07
N GLY A 304 -15.95 1.36 -29.15
CA GLY A 304 -15.16 2.54 -28.76
C GLY A 304 -15.87 3.50 -27.77
N VAL A 305 -17.11 3.22 -27.39
CA VAL A 305 -17.87 4.04 -26.44
C VAL A 305 -17.78 3.42 -25.04
N VAL A 306 -17.28 4.19 -24.09
CA VAL A 306 -17.22 3.80 -22.65
C VAL A 306 -18.52 4.25 -21.97
N PRO A 307 -19.37 3.33 -21.49
CA PRO A 307 -20.55 3.70 -20.74
C PRO A 307 -20.19 4.25 -19.36
N GLN A 308 -21.13 4.93 -18.70
CA GLN A 308 -20.98 5.37 -17.32
C GLN A 308 -21.65 4.39 -16.36
N GLN A 309 -21.04 4.17 -15.21
CA GLN A 309 -21.61 3.44 -14.09
C GLN A 309 -21.83 4.38 -12.90
N THR A 310 -23.04 4.37 -12.35
CA THR A 310 -23.33 5.14 -11.12
C THR A 310 -22.88 4.35 -9.89
N ILE A 311 -22.09 4.97 -9.02
CA ILE A 311 -21.65 4.43 -7.72
C ILE A 311 -22.16 5.35 -6.61
N LYS A 312 -22.96 4.79 -5.70
CA LYS A 312 -23.52 5.54 -4.55
C LYS A 312 -22.53 5.61 -3.39
N VAL A 313 -22.61 6.70 -2.62
CA VAL A 313 -21.89 6.82 -1.34
C VAL A 313 -22.47 5.84 -0.32
N GLY A 314 -21.62 5.27 0.54
CA GLY A 314 -22.03 4.45 1.66
C GLY A 314 -21.69 2.96 1.50
N LYS A 315 -22.24 2.17 2.43
CA LYS A 315 -21.96 0.72 2.49
C LYS A 315 -22.68 -0.02 1.38
N GLN A 316 -21.92 -0.79 0.61
CA GLN A 316 -22.42 -1.61 -0.48
C GLN A 316 -21.46 -2.77 -0.76
N ARG A 317 -21.92 -3.77 -1.52
CA ARG A 317 -21.07 -4.83 -2.07
C ARG A 317 -20.74 -4.51 -3.52
N MET A 318 -19.45 -4.57 -3.84
CA MET A 318 -18.93 -4.27 -5.16
C MET A 318 -18.35 -5.54 -5.78
N ASP A 319 -18.79 -5.89 -6.97
CA ASP A 319 -18.12 -6.87 -7.83
C ASP A 319 -16.78 -6.33 -8.32
N GLY A 320 -16.00 -7.17 -9.02
CA GLY A 320 -14.67 -6.78 -9.48
C GLY A 320 -14.68 -5.56 -10.39
N ARG A 321 -15.67 -5.44 -11.27
CA ARG A 321 -15.85 -4.30 -12.16
C ARG A 321 -16.17 -3.02 -11.39
N THR A 322 -17.18 -3.07 -10.51
CA THR A 322 -17.58 -1.89 -9.72
C THR A 322 -16.44 -1.42 -8.79
N LEU A 323 -15.72 -2.39 -8.21
CA LEU A 323 -14.58 -2.10 -7.35
C LEU A 323 -13.43 -1.45 -8.11
N LEU A 324 -13.17 -1.92 -9.35
CA LEU A 324 -12.22 -1.30 -10.27
C LEU A 324 -12.60 0.15 -10.58
N ASN A 325 -13.86 0.38 -11.02
CA ASN A 325 -14.35 1.70 -11.39
C ASN A 325 -14.30 2.66 -10.19
N TYR A 326 -14.66 2.20 -8.99
CA TYR A 326 -14.51 2.97 -7.74
C TYR A 326 -13.06 3.37 -7.49
N SER A 327 -12.13 2.44 -7.65
CA SER A 327 -10.70 2.68 -7.39
C SER A 327 -10.04 3.62 -8.40
N ARG A 328 -10.64 3.84 -9.56
CA ARG A 328 -10.10 4.66 -10.66
C ARG A 328 -10.67 6.08 -10.73
N PHE A 329 -11.74 6.37 -10.00
CA PHE A 329 -12.39 7.67 -10.02
C PHE A 329 -11.44 8.80 -9.60
N ARG A 330 -11.48 9.94 -10.30
CA ARG A 330 -10.58 11.10 -10.13
C ARG A 330 -11.28 12.46 -10.25
N LYS A 331 -12.60 12.46 -10.43
CA LYS A 331 -13.34 13.70 -10.70
C LYS A 331 -13.89 14.35 -9.42
N ASP A 332 -13.41 13.95 -8.25
CA ASP A 332 -13.64 14.68 -7.00
C ASP A 332 -12.48 15.67 -6.74
N ASP A 333 -12.70 16.59 -5.80
CA ASP A 333 -11.74 17.67 -5.50
C ASP A 333 -10.38 17.18 -4.95
N GLU A 334 -10.29 15.90 -4.53
CA GLU A 334 -9.03 15.25 -4.17
C GLU A 334 -8.23 14.73 -5.39
N GLY A 335 -8.84 14.61 -6.56
CA GLY A 335 -8.18 14.20 -7.79
C GLY A 335 -7.39 12.89 -7.68
N ASP A 336 -6.10 12.92 -8.02
CA ASP A 336 -5.21 11.75 -8.00
C ASP A 336 -4.91 11.25 -6.57
N PHE A 337 -4.92 12.11 -5.57
CA PHE A 337 -4.80 11.70 -4.17
C PHE A 337 -6.03 10.92 -3.71
N GLY A 338 -7.22 11.37 -4.06
CA GLY A 338 -8.47 10.65 -3.82
C GLY A 338 -8.47 9.28 -4.49
N ARG A 339 -7.98 9.17 -5.72
CA ARG A 339 -7.80 7.88 -6.41
C ARG A 339 -6.84 6.97 -5.64
N THR A 340 -5.66 7.46 -5.26
CA THR A 340 -4.67 6.66 -4.52
C THR A 340 -5.20 6.21 -3.17
N ARG A 341 -5.93 7.06 -2.46
CA ARG A 341 -6.61 6.72 -1.20
C ARG A 341 -7.63 5.59 -1.41
N ARG A 342 -8.49 5.70 -2.44
CA ARG A 342 -9.48 4.66 -2.77
C ARG A 342 -8.83 3.33 -3.14
N GLN A 343 -7.74 3.34 -3.89
CA GLN A 343 -6.96 2.12 -4.18
C GLN A 343 -6.45 1.45 -2.90
N GLN A 344 -5.94 2.22 -1.95
CA GLN A 344 -5.49 1.69 -0.65
C GLN A 344 -6.67 1.18 0.20
N GLU A 345 -7.82 1.84 0.16
CA GLU A 345 -9.05 1.40 0.84
C GLU A 345 -9.55 0.07 0.28
N VAL A 346 -9.60 -0.06 -1.06
CA VAL A 346 -9.95 -1.29 -1.76
C VAL A 346 -9.01 -2.43 -1.36
N MET A 347 -7.69 -2.19 -1.40
CA MET A 347 -6.72 -3.19 -0.99
C MET A 347 -6.89 -3.59 0.48
N SER A 348 -7.15 -2.62 1.37
CA SER A 348 -7.45 -2.89 2.78
C SER A 348 -8.71 -3.74 2.96
N ALA A 349 -9.78 -3.43 2.24
CA ALA A 349 -11.03 -4.18 2.31
C ALA A 349 -10.85 -5.62 1.84
N ILE A 350 -10.13 -5.84 0.72
CA ILE A 350 -9.77 -7.17 0.22
C ILE A 350 -8.98 -7.94 1.29
N MET A 351 -7.90 -7.34 1.82
CA MET A 351 -7.04 -7.99 2.81
C MET A 351 -7.76 -8.25 4.14
N HIS A 352 -8.74 -7.44 4.51
CA HIS A 352 -9.56 -7.68 5.68
C HIS A 352 -10.52 -8.86 5.48
N GLN A 353 -11.15 -8.97 4.33
CA GLN A 353 -12.19 -9.96 4.04
C GLN A 353 -11.61 -11.30 3.57
N ILE A 354 -10.35 -11.35 3.12
CA ILE A 354 -9.65 -12.59 2.74
C ILE A 354 -9.36 -13.50 3.95
N LYS A 355 -9.49 -12.99 5.18
CA LYS A 355 -9.26 -13.75 6.43
C LYS A 355 -10.24 -14.90 6.64
N ASP A 356 -11.37 -14.90 5.95
CA ASP A 356 -12.34 -15.98 6.01
C ASP A 356 -11.69 -17.28 5.52
N PRO A 357 -11.61 -18.36 6.33
CA PRO A 357 -10.99 -19.62 5.92
C PRO A 357 -11.60 -20.23 4.65
N THR A 358 -12.85 -19.93 4.34
CA THR A 358 -13.49 -20.37 3.10
C THR A 358 -12.81 -19.80 1.86
N LYS A 359 -12.10 -18.67 2.00
CA LYS A 359 -11.35 -18.02 0.93
C LYS A 359 -10.03 -18.74 0.56
N LEU A 360 -9.58 -19.72 1.33
CA LEU A 360 -8.37 -20.47 1.00
C LEU A 360 -8.46 -21.13 -0.38
N PHE A 361 -9.60 -21.70 -0.72
CA PHE A 361 -9.81 -22.38 -2.02
C PHE A 361 -10.09 -21.38 -3.14
N THR A 362 -11.04 -20.46 -2.94
CA THR A 362 -11.35 -19.42 -3.94
C THR A 362 -10.14 -18.49 -4.14
N GLY A 363 -9.39 -18.19 -3.10
CA GLY A 363 -8.14 -17.44 -3.18
C GLY A 363 -7.06 -18.15 -3.99
N SER A 364 -6.92 -19.46 -3.83
CA SER A 364 -5.98 -20.25 -4.64
C SER A 364 -6.37 -20.26 -6.10
N GLU A 365 -7.68 -20.36 -6.43
CA GLU A 365 -8.18 -20.26 -7.80
C GLU A 365 -7.96 -18.85 -8.38
N ALA A 366 -8.26 -17.80 -7.62
CA ALA A 366 -8.05 -16.42 -8.04
C ALA A 366 -6.56 -16.15 -8.34
N LEU A 367 -5.66 -16.62 -7.49
CA LEU A 367 -4.23 -16.55 -7.74
C LEU A 367 -3.83 -17.30 -9.01
N GLY A 368 -4.36 -18.48 -9.24
CA GLY A 368 -4.13 -19.22 -10.49
C GLY A 368 -4.56 -18.42 -11.72
N LYS A 369 -5.73 -17.76 -11.69
CA LYS A 369 -6.19 -16.88 -12.76
C LYS A 369 -5.28 -15.67 -12.96
N VAL A 370 -4.87 -15.01 -11.87
CA VAL A 370 -3.90 -13.91 -11.93
C VAL A 370 -2.60 -14.38 -12.63
N PHE A 371 -2.05 -15.51 -12.23
CA PHE A 371 -0.86 -16.06 -12.87
C PHE A 371 -1.04 -16.41 -14.36
N ALA A 372 -2.24 -16.81 -14.76
CA ALA A 372 -2.55 -17.10 -16.16
C ALA A 372 -2.73 -15.85 -17.02
N MET A 373 -3.12 -14.73 -16.41
CA MET A 373 -3.57 -13.52 -17.09
C MET A 373 -2.59 -12.35 -16.96
N THR A 374 -1.61 -12.42 -16.09
CA THR A 374 -0.70 -11.30 -15.80
C THR A 374 0.75 -11.74 -15.68
N SER A 375 1.66 -10.81 -15.96
CA SER A 375 3.09 -11.00 -15.76
C SER A 375 3.44 -10.91 -14.28
N THR A 376 4.11 -11.95 -13.75
CA THR A 376 4.58 -11.97 -12.36
C THR A 376 5.73 -12.96 -12.20
N ASN A 377 6.71 -12.64 -11.36
CA ASN A 377 7.77 -13.55 -10.94
C ASN A 377 7.60 -14.07 -9.52
N VAL A 378 6.45 -13.81 -8.86
CA VAL A 378 6.17 -14.34 -7.51
C VAL A 378 6.03 -15.85 -7.60
N PRO A 379 6.91 -16.67 -6.95
CA PRO A 379 6.76 -18.13 -7.03
C PRO A 379 5.49 -18.59 -6.29
N PHE A 380 4.77 -19.56 -6.89
CA PHE A 380 3.60 -20.15 -6.22
C PHE A 380 3.96 -20.76 -4.85
N SER A 381 5.16 -21.36 -4.74
CA SER A 381 5.68 -21.87 -3.46
C SER A 381 5.76 -20.78 -2.39
N PHE A 382 6.11 -19.55 -2.76
CA PHE A 382 6.11 -18.41 -1.83
C PHE A 382 4.70 -18.15 -1.30
N LEU A 383 3.68 -18.17 -2.15
CA LEU A 383 2.29 -17.96 -1.77
C LEU A 383 1.77 -19.09 -0.87
N LEU A 384 2.11 -20.34 -1.16
CA LEU A 384 1.76 -21.49 -0.34
C LEU A 384 2.39 -21.43 1.06
N THR A 385 3.67 -21.10 1.14
CA THR A 385 4.40 -21.09 2.41
C THR A 385 4.07 -19.85 3.25
N ASN A 386 3.77 -18.72 2.61
CA ASN A 386 3.58 -17.43 3.28
C ASN A 386 2.11 -16.97 3.29
N GLY A 387 1.24 -17.58 2.48
CA GLY A 387 -0.16 -17.16 2.35
C GLY A 387 -0.94 -17.22 3.67
N ILE A 388 -0.72 -18.25 4.48
CA ILE A 388 -1.32 -18.34 5.83
C ILE A 388 -0.79 -17.23 6.74
N GLY A 389 0.51 -16.92 6.66
CA GLY A 389 1.13 -15.80 7.36
C GLY A 389 0.57 -14.45 6.91
N LEU A 390 0.30 -14.27 5.62
CA LEU A 390 -0.33 -13.06 5.07
C LEU A 390 -1.74 -12.85 5.63
N VAL A 391 -2.56 -13.91 5.68
CA VAL A 391 -3.89 -13.86 6.30
C VAL A 391 -3.80 -13.49 7.78
N GLY A 392 -2.84 -14.04 8.52
CA GLY A 392 -2.57 -13.70 9.92
C GLY A 392 -2.09 -12.26 10.09
N SER A 393 -1.21 -11.79 9.19
CA SER A 393 -0.68 -10.42 9.20
C SER A 393 -1.75 -9.38 8.91
N ALA A 394 -2.68 -9.67 7.99
CA ALA A 394 -3.85 -8.83 7.77
C ALA A 394 -4.68 -8.61 9.05
N GLY A 395 -4.63 -9.55 10.02
CA GLY A 395 -5.25 -9.42 11.35
C GLY A 395 -4.60 -8.40 12.28
N LYS A 396 -3.30 -8.13 12.10
CA LYS A 396 -2.54 -7.19 12.93
C LYS A 396 -2.60 -5.75 12.44
N GLY A 397 -3.29 -5.49 11.34
CA GLY A 397 -3.43 -4.18 10.74
C GLY A 397 -2.52 -3.96 9.52
N MET A 398 -2.81 -2.88 8.81
CA MET A 398 -2.08 -2.45 7.63
C MET A 398 -1.56 -1.02 7.84
N GLU A 399 -0.27 -0.84 7.64
CA GLU A 399 0.37 0.47 7.59
C GLU A 399 0.40 0.95 6.14
N ARG A 400 -0.07 2.17 5.89
CA ARG A 400 -0.19 2.74 4.54
C ARG A 400 0.45 4.10 4.46
N VAL A 401 1.21 4.33 3.40
CA VAL A 401 1.81 5.61 3.08
C VAL A 401 1.65 5.88 1.59
N THR A 402 1.40 7.12 1.23
CA THR A 402 1.48 7.61 -0.15
C THR A 402 2.71 8.50 -0.28
N ILE A 403 3.46 8.36 -1.35
CA ILE A 403 4.62 9.19 -1.66
C ILE A 403 4.36 9.91 -3.00
N PRO A 404 4.39 11.26 -2.98
CA PRO A 404 4.46 12.14 -1.82
C PRO A 404 3.20 12.10 -0.96
N GLU A 405 3.32 12.47 0.32
CA GLU A 405 2.16 12.72 1.19
C GLU A 405 1.45 14.01 0.74
N ASN A 406 0.18 14.14 1.10
CA ASN A 406 -0.62 15.28 0.64
C ASN A 406 0.02 16.62 1.06
N GLY A 407 0.34 17.45 0.07
CA GLY A 407 0.98 18.76 0.27
C GLY A 407 2.51 18.70 0.42
N ASP A 408 3.12 17.51 0.39
CA ASP A 408 4.58 17.34 0.56
C ASP A 408 5.28 17.15 -0.80
N TRP A 409 4.99 18.06 -1.74
CA TRP A 409 5.66 18.15 -3.04
C TRP A 409 5.73 19.59 -3.50
N VAL A 410 6.50 19.80 -4.55
CA VAL A 410 6.53 21.03 -5.31
C VAL A 410 6.08 20.74 -6.72
N ASP A 411 5.18 21.58 -7.24
CA ASP A 411 4.82 21.53 -8.65
C ASP A 411 6.04 21.86 -9.51
N ALA A 412 6.34 20.96 -10.44
CA ALA A 412 7.44 21.10 -11.38
C ALA A 412 7.03 20.50 -12.73
N TYR A 413 7.94 20.51 -13.70
CA TYR A 413 7.66 20.00 -15.04
C TYR A 413 8.65 18.90 -15.39
N ASP A 414 8.14 17.87 -16.08
CA ASP A 414 9.01 16.88 -16.71
C ASP A 414 9.75 17.47 -17.92
N MET A 415 10.69 16.71 -18.48
CA MET A 415 11.48 17.15 -19.62
C MET A 415 10.66 17.43 -20.90
N TYR A 416 9.39 17.10 -20.93
CA TYR A 416 8.47 17.40 -22.04
C TYR A 416 7.48 18.52 -21.71
N GLY A 417 7.65 19.19 -20.59
CA GLY A 417 6.78 20.26 -20.11
C GLY A 417 5.47 19.78 -19.48
N GLY A 418 5.36 18.48 -19.14
CA GLY A 418 4.22 17.93 -18.43
C GLY A 418 4.36 18.18 -16.92
N GLN A 419 3.30 18.70 -16.29
CA GLN A 419 3.28 18.93 -14.84
C GLN A 419 3.58 17.66 -14.04
N GLY A 420 4.47 17.73 -13.07
CA GLY A 420 4.90 16.63 -12.20
C GLY A 420 5.13 17.07 -10.76
N LEU A 421 5.39 16.11 -9.89
CA LEU A 421 5.55 16.29 -8.46
C LEU A 421 7.02 16.12 -8.08
N LEU A 422 7.69 17.22 -7.73
CA LEU A 422 9.06 17.18 -7.21
C LEU A 422 9.03 16.92 -5.70
N VAL A 423 9.81 15.94 -5.24
CA VAL A 423 9.79 15.46 -3.84
C VAL A 423 11.17 15.50 -3.19
N ASP A 424 11.21 15.56 -1.86
CA ASP A 424 12.44 15.37 -1.09
C ASP A 424 12.72 13.87 -0.91
N PHE A 425 13.56 13.32 -1.79
CA PHE A 425 13.94 11.91 -1.74
C PHE A 425 14.63 11.51 -0.44
N ASP A 426 15.41 12.39 0.18
CA ASP A 426 16.15 12.04 1.40
C ASP A 426 15.21 11.95 2.61
N ALA A 427 14.21 12.81 2.69
CA ALA A 427 13.15 12.70 3.68
C ALA A 427 12.37 11.38 3.53
N TYR A 428 11.99 11.03 2.29
CA TYR A 428 11.29 9.78 2.03
C TYR A 428 12.17 8.54 2.23
N LYS A 429 13.45 8.58 1.88
CA LYS A 429 14.41 7.51 2.21
C LYS A 429 14.48 7.27 3.71
N LYS A 430 14.49 8.34 4.53
CA LYS A 430 14.45 8.22 6.00
C LYS A 430 13.15 7.56 6.48
N LYS A 431 12.01 7.99 5.97
CA LYS A 431 10.69 7.42 6.29
C LYS A 431 10.60 5.94 5.93
N LEU A 432 11.03 5.56 4.73
CA LEU A 432 11.05 4.18 4.25
C LEU A 432 12.00 3.29 5.08
N TYR A 433 13.11 3.85 5.56
CA TYR A 433 13.98 3.15 6.52
C TYR A 433 13.27 2.86 7.84
N GLN A 434 12.56 3.84 8.40
CA GLN A 434 11.76 3.67 9.63
C GLN A 434 10.69 2.59 9.47
N MET A 435 10.08 2.52 8.29
CA MET A 435 9.12 1.47 7.93
C MET A 435 9.78 0.10 7.66
N GLY A 436 11.10 -0.02 7.62
CA GLY A 436 11.81 -1.28 7.36
C GLY A 436 11.88 -1.71 5.90
N LEU A 437 11.47 -0.85 4.94
CA LEU A 437 11.47 -1.18 3.52
C LEU A 437 12.84 -1.02 2.86
N ARG A 438 13.78 -0.32 3.49
CA ARG A 438 15.14 -0.10 2.96
C ARG A 438 16.24 -0.37 3.99
N TRP A 439 17.47 -0.56 3.50
CA TRP A 439 18.67 -0.66 4.33
C TRP A 439 19.15 0.72 4.81
N TYR A 440 19.75 0.77 5.99
CA TYR A 440 20.44 1.98 6.45
C TYR A 440 21.78 2.12 5.72
N ASN A 441 21.94 3.15 4.93
CA ASN A 441 23.23 3.46 4.31
C ASN A 441 23.93 4.56 5.12
N LYS A 442 25.05 4.23 5.79
CA LYS A 442 25.83 5.16 6.62
C LYS A 442 26.37 6.40 5.86
N GLY A 443 26.25 6.43 4.54
CA GLY A 443 26.75 7.52 3.71
C GLY A 443 25.83 8.75 3.62
N ILE A 444 24.56 8.66 4.06
CA ILE A 444 23.66 9.81 4.14
C ILE A 444 23.66 10.24 5.60
N GLY A 445 24.28 11.40 5.91
CA GLY A 445 24.50 11.90 7.27
C GLY A 445 23.22 12.10 8.07
N VAL A 446 22.75 11.04 8.70
CA VAL A 446 21.85 11.14 9.84
C VAL A 446 22.74 11.25 11.07
N LEU A 447 22.88 12.43 11.61
CA LEU A 447 23.38 12.64 12.97
C LEU A 447 22.50 11.80 13.90
N ASP A 448 23.09 10.74 14.45
CA ASP A 448 22.47 9.87 15.45
C ASP A 448 22.10 10.71 16.67
N SER A 449 20.81 10.90 16.93
CA SER A 449 20.29 11.65 18.07
C SER A 449 20.57 10.97 19.42
N THR A 450 21.32 9.87 19.45
CA THR A 450 21.69 9.15 20.67
C THR A 450 22.95 9.68 21.34
N LEU A 451 23.60 10.71 20.79
CA LEU A 451 24.81 11.33 21.38
C LEU A 451 24.53 12.58 22.26
N PHE A 452 23.27 12.88 22.54
CA PHE A 452 22.90 14.01 23.43
C PHE A 452 22.32 13.59 24.78
N ASN A 453 22.65 12.40 25.27
CA ASN A 453 22.42 12.02 26.68
C ASN A 453 23.76 11.59 27.31
N LEU A 454 24.57 12.54 27.63
CA LEU A 454 25.62 12.53 28.69
C LEU A 454 25.65 13.89 29.38
#